data_a67b219a841b2d6f1e758e33aa87b583
#
_entry.id   a67b219a841b2d6f1e758e33aa87b583
#
_cell.length_a   1.000
_cell.length_b   1.000
_cell.length_c   1.000
_cell.angle_alpha   90.00
_cell.angle_beta   90.00
_cell.angle_gamma   90.00
#
_symmetry.space_group_name_H-M   'P 1'
#
loop_
_entity.id
_entity.type
_entity.pdbx_description
1 polymer ?
#
loop_
_entity_poly.entity_id
_entity_poly.type
_entity_poly.pdbx_seq_one_letter_code
_entity_poly.pdbx_strand_id
1 'polypeptide(L)'
;MMKKLTMLKGHRCSLQIHNHKKETIYVLSGQLKIISGPDQDNLTGKIYSEGESITISPGVVHRMEGVEDSIYLEASTPEMDDVVRLVDDYERD
;
A
#
# COMPACT_ATOMS: atom_id res chain seq x y z
N MET A 1 3.50 5.49 -13.87
CA MET A 1 3.61 4.02 -13.92
C MET A 1 2.34 3.40 -13.34
N MET A 2 1.88 2.31 -13.94
CA MET A 2 0.71 1.58 -13.45
C MET A 2 1.02 0.10 -13.36
N LYS A 3 0.59 -0.52 -12.25
CA LYS A 3 0.79 -1.96 -12.01
C LYS A 3 -0.54 -2.58 -11.59
N LYS A 4 -0.76 -3.83 -12.01
CA LYS A 4 -1.85 -4.67 -11.51
C LYS A 4 -1.23 -5.70 -10.56
N LEU A 5 -1.72 -5.76 -9.34
CA LEU A 5 -1.12 -6.54 -8.28
C LEU A 5 -2.17 -7.42 -7.60
N THR A 6 -1.69 -8.49 -6.99
CA THR A 6 -2.51 -9.41 -6.20
C THR A 6 -2.02 -9.41 -4.77
N MET A 7 -2.95 -9.32 -3.82
CA MET A 7 -2.68 -9.48 -2.40
C MET A 7 -3.57 -10.59 -1.87
N LEU A 8 -2.98 -11.71 -1.49
CA LEU A 8 -3.72 -12.85 -0.95
C LEU A 8 -4.19 -12.58 0.47
N LYS A 9 -5.31 -13.19 0.85
CA LYS A 9 -5.84 -13.10 2.21
C LYS A 9 -4.76 -13.47 3.23
N GLY A 10 -4.60 -12.61 4.24
CA GLY A 10 -3.63 -12.81 5.32
C GLY A 10 -2.21 -12.37 5.00
N HIS A 11 -1.93 -12.00 3.75
CA HIS A 11 -0.63 -11.46 3.36
C HIS A 11 -0.62 -9.94 3.53
N ARG A 12 0.58 -9.39 3.66
CA ARG A 12 0.76 -7.94 3.77
C ARG A 12 2.10 -7.51 3.17
N CYS A 13 2.18 -6.27 2.72
CA CYS A 13 3.44 -5.69 2.29
C CYS A 13 4.20 -5.07 3.47
N SER A 14 5.45 -4.66 3.23
CA SER A 14 6.25 -3.96 4.25
C SER A 14 5.62 -2.63 4.64
N LEU A 15 5.86 -2.20 5.86
CA LEU A 15 5.57 -0.83 6.28
C LEU A 15 6.61 0.08 5.65
N GLN A 16 6.18 1.06 4.89
CA GLN A 16 7.09 1.86 4.08
C GLN A 16 6.68 3.31 3.99
N ILE A 17 7.62 4.13 3.54
CA ILE A 17 7.41 5.55 3.26
C ILE A 17 8.09 5.88 1.92
N HIS A 18 7.48 6.78 1.16
CA HIS A 18 8.07 7.35 -0.04
C HIS A 18 8.36 8.84 0.20
N ASN A 19 9.54 9.29 -0.18
CA ASN A 19 9.92 10.69 0.02
C ASN A 19 9.38 11.63 -1.05
N HIS A 20 9.20 11.13 -2.27
CA HIS A 20 8.77 11.93 -3.43
C HIS A 20 7.62 11.29 -4.20
N LYS A 21 7.49 9.98 -4.13
CA LYS A 21 6.52 9.21 -4.90
C LYS A 21 5.12 9.35 -4.33
N LYS A 22 4.17 9.58 -5.22
CA LYS A 22 2.74 9.59 -4.92
C LYS A 22 2.09 8.38 -5.59
N GLU A 23 1.24 7.68 -4.86
CA GLU A 23 0.55 6.48 -5.35
C GLU A 23 -0.95 6.60 -5.17
N THR A 24 -1.69 6.04 -6.15
CA THR A 24 -3.13 5.83 -6.01
C THR A 24 -3.39 4.34 -6.12
N ILE A 25 -4.11 3.80 -5.15
CA ILE A 25 -4.51 2.40 -5.09
C ILE A 25 -5.99 2.32 -5.41
N TYR A 26 -6.35 1.47 -6.38
CA TYR A 26 -7.74 1.22 -6.77
C TYR A 26 -8.02 -0.28 -6.64
N VAL A 27 -9.02 -0.64 -5.85
CA VAL A 27 -9.38 -2.05 -5.63
C VAL A 27 -10.29 -2.53 -6.75
N LEU A 28 -9.81 -3.52 -7.51
CA LEU A 28 -10.59 -4.16 -8.58
C LEU A 28 -11.50 -5.24 -8.03
N SER A 29 -11.01 -6.02 -7.06
CA SER A 29 -11.79 -7.09 -6.43
C SER A 29 -11.23 -7.40 -5.05
N GLY A 30 -12.06 -7.94 -4.18
CA GLY A 30 -11.68 -8.32 -2.82
C GLY A 30 -11.74 -7.17 -1.84
N GLN A 31 -10.97 -7.27 -0.78
CA GLN A 31 -10.88 -6.26 0.28
C GLN A 31 -9.43 -6.08 0.73
N LEU A 32 -8.95 -4.85 0.66
CA LEU A 32 -7.63 -4.46 1.15
C LEU A 32 -7.78 -3.58 2.38
N LYS A 33 -7.01 -3.89 3.42
CA LYS A 33 -6.86 -2.98 4.55
C LYS A 33 -5.62 -2.14 4.31
N ILE A 34 -5.79 -0.83 4.27
CA ILE A 34 -4.67 0.10 4.14
C ILE A 34 -4.47 0.79 5.46
N ILE A 35 -3.28 0.59 6.03
CA ILE A 35 -2.87 1.16 7.29
C ILE A 35 -1.93 2.30 6.97
N SER A 36 -2.26 3.50 7.42
CA SER A 36 -1.48 4.69 7.07
C SER A 36 -1.51 5.75 8.17
N GLY A 37 -0.53 6.62 8.15
CA GLY A 37 -0.45 7.71 9.11
C GLY A 37 0.78 8.58 8.92
N PRO A 38 0.93 9.64 9.73
CA PRO A 38 2.05 10.57 9.62
C PRO A 38 3.38 9.96 10.10
N ASP A 39 3.32 8.95 10.96
CA ASP A 39 4.50 8.25 11.47
C ASP A 39 4.12 6.85 11.95
N GLN A 40 5.12 6.06 12.38
CA GLN A 40 4.92 4.67 12.78
C GLN A 40 4.05 4.49 14.04
N ASP A 41 3.94 5.52 14.85
CA ASP A 41 3.20 5.45 16.13
C ASP A 41 1.76 5.94 15.99
N ASN A 42 1.40 6.51 14.85
CA ASN A 42 0.09 7.12 14.60
C ASN A 42 -0.53 6.58 13.32
N LEU A 43 -0.76 5.27 13.30
CA LEU A 43 -1.33 4.58 12.13
C LEU A 43 -2.81 4.28 12.34
N THR A 44 -3.58 4.42 11.26
CA THR A 44 -5.00 4.10 11.22
C THR A 44 -5.27 3.15 10.06
N GLY A 45 -6.01 2.08 10.31
CA GLY A 45 -6.39 1.12 9.28
C GLY A 45 -7.80 1.38 8.76
N LYS A 46 -7.98 1.25 7.44
CA LYS A 46 -9.28 1.31 6.79
C LYS A 46 -9.37 0.24 5.71
N ILE A 47 -10.54 -0.41 5.61
CA ILE A 47 -10.79 -1.44 4.61
C ILE A 47 -11.36 -0.77 3.36
N TYR A 48 -10.77 -1.11 2.20
CA TYR A 48 -11.21 -0.67 0.88
C TYR A 48 -11.71 -1.87 0.11
N SER A 49 -12.91 -1.76 -0.43
CA SER A 49 -13.58 -2.81 -1.20
C SER A 49 -13.58 -2.46 -2.68
N GLU A 50 -14.11 -3.38 -3.50
CA GLU A 50 -14.20 -3.20 -4.95
C GLU A 50 -14.75 -1.83 -5.33
N GLY A 51 -14.05 -1.14 -6.22
CA GLY A 51 -14.42 0.18 -6.72
C GLY A 51 -13.94 1.36 -5.86
N GLU A 52 -13.37 1.09 -4.70
CA GLU A 52 -12.85 2.14 -3.83
C GLU A 52 -11.36 2.40 -4.10
N SER A 53 -10.93 3.62 -3.82
CA SER A 53 -9.55 4.03 -4.04
C SER A 53 -9.04 4.96 -2.96
N ILE A 54 -7.71 5.03 -2.86
CA ILE A 54 -7.02 5.95 -1.95
C ILE A 54 -5.76 6.46 -2.63
N THR A 55 -5.43 7.71 -2.39
CA THR A 55 -4.16 8.31 -2.82
C THR A 55 -3.25 8.47 -1.60
N ILE A 56 -2.03 7.95 -1.73
CA ILE A 56 -1.00 8.02 -0.70
C ILE A 56 0.03 9.04 -1.14
N SER A 57 0.10 10.14 -0.40
CA SER A 57 1.02 11.24 -0.68
C SER A 57 2.43 10.94 -0.17
N PRO A 58 3.47 11.60 -0.70
CA PRO A 58 4.81 11.49 -0.14
C PRO A 58 4.82 11.82 1.35
N GLY A 59 5.64 11.10 2.11
CA GLY A 59 5.77 11.30 3.55
C GLY A 59 4.74 10.56 4.40
N VAL A 60 3.77 9.88 3.79
CA VAL A 60 2.78 9.08 4.53
C VAL A 60 3.34 7.66 4.72
N VAL A 61 3.42 7.24 5.97
CA VAL A 61 3.79 5.86 6.33
C VAL A 61 2.61 4.96 6.03
N HIS A 62 2.82 3.86 5.35
CA HIS A 62 1.71 2.99 4.95
C HIS A 62 2.13 1.54 4.73
N ARG A 63 1.12 0.66 4.84
CA ARG A 63 1.21 -0.74 4.39
C ARG A 63 -0.18 -1.23 4.01
N MET A 64 -0.23 -2.31 3.24
CA MET A 64 -1.48 -2.95 2.83
C MET A 64 -1.53 -4.38 3.32
N GLU A 65 -2.73 -4.83 3.69
CA GLU A 65 -3.00 -6.21 4.09
C GLU A 65 -4.19 -6.74 3.30
N GLY A 66 -4.14 -8.02 2.90
CA GLY A 66 -5.25 -8.70 2.27
C GLY A 66 -6.26 -9.17 3.33
N VAL A 67 -7.43 -8.56 3.38
CA VAL A 67 -8.56 -9.04 4.19
C VAL A 67 -9.19 -10.25 3.50
N GLU A 68 -9.30 -10.15 2.18
CA GLU A 68 -9.68 -11.23 1.27
C GLU A 68 -8.66 -11.27 0.14
N ASP A 69 -8.67 -12.33 -0.68
CA ASP A 69 -7.86 -12.33 -1.90
C ASP A 69 -8.27 -11.15 -2.75
N SER A 70 -7.31 -10.29 -3.09
CA SER A 70 -7.60 -9.00 -3.71
C SER A 70 -6.75 -8.78 -4.95
N ILE A 71 -7.33 -8.06 -5.90
CA ILE A 71 -6.64 -7.55 -7.08
C ILE A 71 -6.79 -6.04 -7.08
N TYR A 72 -5.70 -5.33 -7.25
CA TYR A 72 -5.73 -3.88 -7.23
C TYR A 72 -4.78 -3.28 -8.26
N LEU A 73 -5.06 -2.05 -8.65
CA LEU A 73 -4.20 -1.24 -9.51
C LEU A 73 -3.45 -0.25 -8.64
N GLU A 74 -2.18 -0.05 -8.98
CA GLU A 74 -1.36 0.98 -8.36
C GLU A 74 -0.86 1.90 -9.47
N ALA A 75 -1.30 3.16 -9.42
CA ALA A 75 -0.80 4.21 -10.30
C ALA A 75 0.14 5.09 -9.50
N SER A 76 1.34 5.30 -9.99
CA SER A 76 2.35 6.06 -9.26
C SER A 76 3.11 7.01 -10.16
N THR A 77 3.70 8.04 -9.54
CA THR A 77 4.66 8.91 -10.17
C THR A 77 5.94 8.12 -10.50
N PRO A 78 6.84 8.64 -11.35
CA PRO A 78 7.94 7.83 -11.90
C PRO A 78 9.14 7.57 -10.99
N GLU A 79 9.11 7.97 -9.72
CA GLU A 79 10.21 7.78 -8.78
C GLU A 79 10.24 6.32 -8.31
N MET A 80 10.92 5.46 -9.07
CA MET A 80 10.85 4.01 -8.88
C MET A 80 11.62 3.48 -7.68
N ASP A 81 12.73 4.13 -7.32
CA ASP A 81 13.61 3.67 -6.24
C ASP A 81 13.35 4.40 -4.91
N ASP A 82 12.28 5.19 -4.85
CA ASP A 82 11.93 6.00 -3.71
C ASP A 82 11.06 5.22 -2.72
N VAL A 83 11.66 4.20 -2.13
CA VAL A 83 10.99 3.43 -1.08
C VAL A 83 11.92 3.21 0.11
N VAL A 84 11.44 3.54 1.30
CA VAL A 84 12.10 3.21 2.56
C VAL A 84 11.21 2.24 3.31
N ARG A 85 11.73 1.04 3.55
CA ARG A 85 11.01 0.01 4.29
C ARG A 85 11.32 0.16 5.77
N LEU A 86 10.29 0.51 6.54
CA LEU A 86 10.41 0.73 7.98
C LEU A 86 10.29 -0.58 8.76
N VAL A 87 9.37 -1.44 8.32
CA VAL A 87 9.21 -2.81 8.85
C VAL A 87 8.96 -3.71 7.65
N ASP A 88 9.81 -4.74 7.50
CA ASP A 88 9.67 -5.71 6.43
C ASP A 88 9.53 -7.10 7.04
N ASP A 89 8.37 -7.73 6.81
CA ASP A 89 8.06 -9.06 7.33
C ASP A 89 8.70 -10.19 6.50
N TYR A 90 9.33 -9.85 5.39
CA TYR A 90 9.96 -10.79 4.47
C TYR A 90 11.46 -10.55 4.41
N GLU A 91 12.23 -11.62 4.26
CA GLU A 91 13.66 -11.49 4.02
C GLU A 91 13.88 -10.92 2.61
N ARG A 92 14.75 -9.91 2.52
CA ARG A 92 15.14 -9.28 1.26
C ARG A 92 16.64 -9.08 1.24
N ASP A 93 17.31 -9.88 0.45
CA ASP A 93 18.76 -9.81 0.31
C ASP A 93 19.17 -8.98 -0.90
#